data_cf193595f7b6fc664076aabb6136609d
#
_entry.id   cf193595f7b6fc664076aabb6136609d
#
_cell.length_a   1.000
_cell.length_b   1.000
_cell.length_c   1.000
_cell.angle_alpha   90.00
_cell.angle_beta   90.00
_cell.angle_gamma   90.00
#
_symmetry.space_group_name_H-M   'P 1'
#
loop_
_entity.id
_entity.type
_entity.pdbx_description
1 polymer ?
#
loop_
_entity_poly.entity_id
_entity_poly.type
_entity_poly.pdbx_seq_one_letter_code
_entity_poly.pdbx_strand_id
1 'polypeptide(L)'
;TIGGEVNFDPSYNGNILVNAMAVGLANSDRIFRAAATGPGNPVIYVGAKTGRDGIHGATMASAEFSDETESKRPTVQVGDPFTGKLLMEACLELMASDSVIAIQDMGAAGLTSSSVEMASKGGLGMEMDLDLVPAREEGMSAYELMLSESQERMLMVLKPDATDTARQICETWDLDFMPIGKVTDTGRLVLLKDGETACDIPLAPLVDDAPEYDRPQADVPARPILASADVAKGTTIGDALVNLLASVDLASRRWIYEQYDSQVMADTIAPPGGDAGLVRVHGSQRGIAVITDCTPRYVEADPRTGGAQAVAEAWRNPSAIGARGLAITNNLNFGNPEKPDIMAQLAQSVLGMGDAARILDTPVVSGNVSLYNETDGRAILPCPVVGMVGTIDDIASAVGMAPTGDGQALVVIGQDASQDDGWLGVSLY
;
A
#
# COMPACT_ATOMS: atom_id res chain seq x y z
N THR A 1 -12.68 -0.82 8.46
CA THR A 1 -12.02 0.40 7.94
C THR A 1 -12.18 1.51 8.96
N ILE A 2 -11.08 2.00 9.54
CA ILE A 2 -11.10 2.94 10.67
C ILE A 2 -10.87 4.40 10.27
N GLY A 3 -10.49 4.67 9.04
CA GLY A 3 -10.22 6.01 8.53
C GLY A 3 -9.80 6.00 7.08
N GLY A 4 -9.48 7.16 6.57
CA GLY A 4 -9.02 7.36 5.21
C GLY A 4 -9.29 8.76 4.73
N GLU A 5 -8.83 9.06 3.53
CA GLU A 5 -9.02 10.33 2.85
C GLU A 5 -9.61 10.12 1.45
N VAL A 6 -10.35 11.09 0.95
CA VAL A 6 -10.89 11.09 -0.41
C VAL A 6 -10.72 12.48 -1.02
N ASN A 7 -10.04 12.51 -2.15
CA ASN A 7 -9.84 13.71 -2.98
C ASN A 7 -10.57 13.56 -4.31
N PHE A 8 -10.98 14.67 -4.90
CA PHE A 8 -11.65 14.73 -6.20
C PHE A 8 -10.88 15.63 -7.14
N ASP A 9 -10.59 15.11 -8.34
CA ASP A 9 -10.03 15.89 -9.43
C ASP A 9 -10.41 15.25 -10.78
N PRO A 10 -10.69 16.04 -11.82
CA PRO A 10 -11.01 15.51 -13.14
C PRO A 10 -9.93 14.62 -13.77
N SER A 11 -8.66 14.74 -13.35
CA SER A 11 -7.56 13.89 -13.82
C SER A 11 -7.72 12.41 -13.45
N TYR A 12 -8.51 12.10 -12.43
CA TYR A 12 -8.82 10.72 -12.00
C TYR A 12 -9.98 10.09 -12.76
N ASN A 13 -10.68 10.84 -13.63
CA ASN A 13 -11.72 10.27 -14.46
C ASN A 13 -11.10 9.28 -15.45
N GLY A 14 -11.57 8.03 -15.41
CA GLY A 14 -11.00 6.95 -16.21
C GLY A 14 -9.80 6.22 -15.58
N ASN A 15 -9.20 6.79 -14.51
CA ASN A 15 -8.13 6.14 -13.73
C ASN A 15 -8.28 6.49 -12.24
N ILE A 16 -9.22 5.85 -11.58
CA ILE A 16 -9.49 6.07 -10.15
C ILE A 16 -8.43 5.35 -9.33
N LEU A 17 -7.81 6.05 -8.39
CA LEU A 17 -6.89 5.46 -7.42
C LEU A 17 -7.65 4.96 -6.20
N VAL A 18 -7.34 3.73 -5.77
CA VAL A 18 -7.77 3.18 -4.48
C VAL A 18 -6.55 2.63 -3.78
N ASN A 19 -6.11 3.31 -2.73
CA ASN A 19 -4.98 2.90 -1.91
C ASN A 19 -5.48 2.36 -0.57
N ALA A 20 -4.98 1.23 -0.14
CA ALA A 20 -5.33 0.63 1.14
C ALA A 20 -4.09 0.49 2.03
N MET A 21 -4.21 0.93 3.29
CA MET A 21 -3.19 0.73 4.32
C MET A 21 -3.71 -0.27 5.33
N ALA A 22 -2.96 -1.36 5.53
CA ALA A 22 -3.21 -2.35 6.56
C ALA A 22 -2.21 -2.21 7.70
N VAL A 23 -2.69 -2.26 8.93
CA VAL A 23 -1.87 -2.19 10.15
C VAL A 23 -2.19 -3.39 11.03
N GLY A 24 -1.15 -4.10 11.46
CA GLY A 24 -1.26 -5.25 12.34
C GLY A 24 -0.32 -5.15 13.53
N LEU A 25 -0.58 -5.93 14.55
CA LEU A 25 0.28 -6.09 15.71
C LEU A 25 0.95 -7.45 15.69
N ALA A 26 2.25 -7.48 15.96
CA ALA A 26 3.01 -8.71 16.13
C ALA A 26 3.90 -8.62 17.39
N ASN A 27 4.19 -9.75 17.99
CA ASN A 27 5.20 -9.83 19.02
C ASN A 27 6.59 -9.70 18.38
N SER A 28 7.48 -8.92 18.99
CA SER A 28 8.82 -8.63 18.44
C SER A 28 9.73 -9.86 18.36
N ASP A 29 9.46 -10.89 19.12
CA ASP A 29 10.14 -12.20 19.13
C ASP A 29 9.55 -13.20 18.13
N ARG A 30 8.46 -12.84 17.44
CA ARG A 30 7.74 -13.69 16.49
C ARG A 30 7.51 -12.99 15.14
N ILE A 31 8.60 -12.50 14.55
CA ILE A 31 8.58 -11.90 13.22
C ILE A 31 9.06 -12.91 12.20
N PHE A 32 8.17 -13.30 11.30
CA PHE A 32 8.49 -14.19 10.18
C PHE A 32 8.97 -13.37 8.98
N ARG A 33 9.94 -13.91 8.26
CA ARG A 33 10.53 -13.24 7.11
C ARG A 33 10.32 -14.06 5.84
N ALA A 34 10.28 -13.39 4.71
CA ALA A 34 10.26 -14.02 3.40
C ALA A 34 11.70 -14.36 2.96
N ALA A 35 12.42 -15.18 3.74
CA ALA A 35 13.78 -15.59 3.44
C ALA A 35 13.91 -17.11 3.66
N ALA A 36 14.00 -17.86 2.55
CA ALA A 36 14.11 -19.31 2.58
C ALA A 36 15.43 -19.74 3.23
N THR A 37 15.40 -20.73 4.09
CA THR A 37 16.59 -21.34 4.71
C THR A 37 16.51 -22.85 4.73
N GLY A 38 17.65 -23.51 4.83
CA GLY A 38 17.76 -24.96 4.96
C GLY A 38 17.51 -25.70 3.63
N PRO A 39 18.58 -25.96 2.82
CA PRO A 39 18.45 -26.81 1.66
C PRO A 39 17.77 -28.14 1.98
N GLY A 40 16.80 -28.55 1.17
CA GLY A 40 15.95 -29.71 1.40
C GLY A 40 14.62 -29.42 2.10
N ASN A 41 14.45 -28.25 2.69
CA ASN A 41 13.18 -27.88 3.32
C ASN A 41 12.05 -27.79 2.28
N PRO A 42 10.85 -28.28 2.61
CA PRO A 42 9.73 -28.31 1.67
C PRO A 42 9.19 -26.90 1.40
N VAL A 43 8.88 -26.67 0.13
CA VAL A 43 8.18 -25.46 -0.37
C VAL A 43 6.72 -25.82 -0.53
N ILE A 44 5.86 -25.08 0.13
CA ILE A 44 4.44 -25.40 0.26
C ILE A 44 3.61 -24.28 -0.35
N TYR A 45 2.66 -24.64 -1.18
CA TYR A 45 1.56 -23.81 -1.65
C TYR A 45 0.37 -23.94 -0.69
N VAL A 46 -0.18 -22.80 -0.26
CA VAL A 46 -1.36 -22.74 0.61
C VAL A 46 -2.37 -21.74 0.08
N GLY A 47 -3.65 -22.07 0.11
CA GLY A 47 -4.74 -21.15 -0.18
C GLY A 47 -5.59 -21.53 -1.39
N ALA A 48 -6.12 -20.52 -2.11
CA ALA A 48 -6.99 -20.71 -3.25
C ALA A 48 -6.28 -21.36 -4.44
N LYS A 49 -7.05 -22.02 -5.31
CA LYS A 49 -6.51 -22.62 -6.55
C LYS A 49 -6.10 -21.54 -7.56
N THR A 50 -5.00 -21.79 -8.24
CA THR A 50 -4.47 -20.94 -9.32
C THR A 50 -5.37 -20.97 -10.54
N GLY A 51 -5.73 -19.84 -11.09
CA GLY A 51 -6.44 -19.66 -12.36
C GLY A 51 -5.69 -18.73 -13.31
N ARG A 52 -6.27 -18.44 -14.48
CA ARG A 52 -5.71 -17.49 -15.47
C ARG A 52 -6.05 -16.04 -15.11
N ASP A 53 -5.78 -15.63 -13.87
CA ASP A 53 -6.05 -14.28 -13.38
C ASP A 53 -4.78 -13.47 -13.36
N GLY A 54 -4.84 -12.21 -13.76
CA GLY A 54 -3.76 -11.24 -13.59
C GLY A 54 -2.45 -11.56 -14.33
N ILE A 55 -2.41 -12.55 -15.23
CA ILE A 55 -1.18 -13.04 -15.89
C ILE A 55 -0.38 -11.93 -16.57
N HIS A 56 -1.02 -10.85 -16.96
CA HIS A 56 -0.38 -9.64 -17.51
C HIS A 56 -0.54 -8.42 -16.60
N GLY A 57 -0.93 -8.60 -15.35
CA GLY A 57 -1.19 -7.51 -14.40
C GLY A 57 0.04 -6.63 -14.20
N ALA A 58 1.19 -7.21 -13.94
CA ALA A 58 2.46 -6.47 -13.80
C ALA A 58 2.86 -5.74 -15.10
N THR A 59 2.58 -6.32 -16.27
CA THR A 59 2.84 -5.68 -17.57
C THR A 59 1.88 -4.51 -17.81
N MET A 60 0.60 -4.65 -17.42
CA MET A 60 -0.37 -3.55 -17.51
C MET A 60 -0.05 -2.40 -16.56
N ALA A 61 0.51 -2.68 -15.39
CA ALA A 61 0.96 -1.66 -14.45
C ALA A 61 2.13 -0.81 -15.01
N SER A 62 2.72 -1.21 -16.15
CA SER A 62 3.78 -0.51 -16.88
C SER A 62 3.31 0.02 -18.24
N ALA A 63 2.01 0.14 -18.47
CA ALA A 63 1.42 0.62 -19.71
C ALA A 63 0.28 1.61 -19.42
N GLU A 64 0.11 2.58 -20.33
CA GLU A 64 -0.99 3.55 -20.24
C GLU A 64 -2.35 2.88 -20.54
N PHE A 65 -3.41 3.37 -19.90
CA PHE A 65 -4.77 2.90 -20.16
C PHE A 65 -5.29 3.47 -21.49
N SER A 66 -5.90 2.61 -22.31
CA SER A 66 -6.57 2.98 -23.56
C SER A 66 -7.82 2.14 -23.75
N ASP A 67 -8.73 2.56 -24.65
CA ASP A 67 -9.98 1.82 -24.97
C ASP A 67 -9.73 0.37 -25.45
N GLU A 68 -8.53 0.08 -25.97
CA GLU A 68 -8.15 -1.29 -26.37
C GLU A 68 -7.85 -2.18 -25.16
N THR A 69 -7.69 -1.63 -23.98
CA THR A 69 -7.35 -2.36 -22.75
C THR A 69 -8.55 -3.17 -22.22
N GLU A 70 -9.79 -2.79 -22.53
CA GLU A 70 -11.00 -3.53 -22.15
C GLU A 70 -11.07 -4.96 -22.73
N SER A 71 -10.36 -5.21 -23.83
CA SER A 71 -10.33 -6.56 -24.44
C SER A 71 -9.41 -7.55 -23.75
N LYS A 72 -8.61 -7.10 -22.76
CA LYS A 72 -7.59 -7.91 -22.07
C LYS A 72 -8.07 -8.39 -20.70
N ARG A 73 -9.25 -8.99 -20.62
CA ARG A 73 -9.84 -9.54 -19.38
C ARG A 73 -8.96 -10.51 -18.56
N PRO A 74 -7.94 -11.23 -19.08
CA PRO A 74 -7.05 -12.04 -18.26
C PRO A 74 -6.19 -11.25 -17.27
N THR A 75 -6.22 -9.92 -17.31
CA THR A 75 -5.44 -9.02 -16.44
C THR A 75 -6.14 -8.64 -15.15
N VAL A 76 -7.43 -8.96 -15.01
CA VAL A 76 -8.19 -8.64 -13.79
C VAL A 76 -7.91 -9.70 -12.72
N GLN A 77 -7.52 -9.22 -11.54
CA GLN A 77 -7.41 -10.06 -10.35
C GLN A 77 -8.80 -10.25 -9.75
N VAL A 78 -9.13 -11.49 -9.36
CA VAL A 78 -10.38 -11.83 -8.68
C VAL A 78 -10.04 -12.24 -7.25
N GLY A 79 -10.60 -11.54 -6.27
CA GLY A 79 -10.42 -11.83 -4.85
C GLY A 79 -11.68 -12.44 -4.23
N ASP A 80 -11.50 -13.30 -3.22
CA ASP A 80 -12.54 -13.83 -2.36
C ASP A 80 -12.24 -13.47 -0.89
N PRO A 81 -12.93 -12.44 -0.33
CA PRO A 81 -12.69 -12.00 1.04
C PRO A 81 -12.93 -13.10 2.09
N PHE A 82 -13.79 -14.07 1.81
CA PHE A 82 -14.01 -15.18 2.73
C PHE A 82 -12.81 -16.12 2.77
N THR A 83 -12.32 -16.56 1.62
CA THR A 83 -11.08 -17.35 1.53
C THR A 83 -9.88 -16.58 2.08
N GLY A 84 -9.81 -15.25 1.85
CA GLY A 84 -8.79 -14.39 2.44
C GLY A 84 -8.80 -14.41 3.97
N LYS A 85 -10.00 -14.41 4.58
CA LYS A 85 -10.14 -14.54 6.04
C LYS A 85 -9.65 -15.91 6.53
N LEU A 86 -10.06 -17.00 5.88
CA LEU A 86 -9.62 -18.35 6.24
C LEU A 86 -8.11 -18.50 6.14
N LEU A 87 -7.52 -17.99 5.05
CA LEU A 87 -6.07 -18.02 4.82
C LEU A 87 -5.31 -17.24 5.91
N MET A 88 -5.80 -16.08 6.30
CA MET A 88 -5.18 -15.28 7.37
C MET A 88 -5.17 -16.04 8.70
N GLU A 89 -6.29 -16.64 9.10
CA GLU A 89 -6.38 -17.43 10.35
C GLU A 89 -5.48 -18.67 10.30
N ALA A 90 -5.47 -19.39 9.19
CA ALA A 90 -4.58 -20.55 9.01
C ALA A 90 -3.10 -20.14 9.09
N CYS A 91 -2.71 -19.01 8.46
CA CYS A 91 -1.34 -18.51 8.55
C CYS A 91 -0.95 -18.14 9.99
N LEU A 92 -1.84 -17.50 10.74
CA LEU A 92 -1.58 -17.15 12.15
C LEU A 92 -1.42 -18.40 13.00
N GLU A 93 -2.23 -19.45 12.79
CA GLU A 93 -2.12 -20.73 13.50
C GLU A 93 -0.83 -21.47 13.10
N LEU A 94 -0.49 -21.52 11.83
CA LEU A 94 0.77 -22.08 11.32
C LEU A 94 2.00 -21.39 11.93
N MET A 95 2.00 -20.07 11.97
CA MET A 95 3.08 -19.32 12.63
C MET A 95 3.15 -19.56 14.13
N ALA A 96 2.01 -19.80 14.78
CA ALA A 96 1.96 -20.14 16.21
C ALA A 96 2.47 -21.55 16.50
N SER A 97 2.35 -22.49 15.55
CA SER A 97 2.78 -23.89 15.69
C SER A 97 4.30 -24.11 15.56
N ASP A 98 5.08 -23.06 15.31
CA ASP A 98 6.53 -23.14 15.05
C ASP A 98 6.90 -23.98 13.79
N SER A 99 5.96 -24.17 12.89
CA SER A 99 6.16 -24.94 11.64
C SER A 99 6.82 -24.15 10.53
N VAL A 100 6.62 -22.81 10.51
CA VAL A 100 6.99 -21.93 9.41
C VAL A 100 8.41 -21.41 9.56
N ILE A 101 9.21 -21.56 8.51
CA ILE A 101 10.54 -20.95 8.37
C ILE A 101 10.46 -19.63 7.63
N ALA A 102 9.78 -19.62 6.50
CA ALA A 102 9.57 -18.44 5.68
C ALA A 102 8.16 -18.44 5.08
N ILE A 103 7.60 -17.25 4.87
CA ILE A 103 6.26 -17.07 4.32
C ILE A 103 6.22 -15.80 3.47
N GLN A 104 5.56 -15.88 2.32
CA GLN A 104 5.32 -14.74 1.42
C GLN A 104 4.00 -14.94 0.67
N ASP A 105 3.27 -13.85 0.44
CA ASP A 105 2.10 -13.84 -0.42
C ASP A 105 2.48 -14.00 -1.90
N MET A 106 1.55 -14.50 -2.68
CA MET A 106 1.66 -14.57 -4.13
C MET A 106 0.88 -13.38 -4.73
N GLY A 107 1.47 -12.18 -4.63
CA GLY A 107 0.91 -10.95 -5.18
C GLY A 107 1.24 -10.76 -6.66
N ALA A 108 1.83 -9.61 -7.01
CA ALA A 108 2.28 -9.29 -8.36
C ALA A 108 3.25 -10.36 -8.90
N ALA A 109 3.05 -10.80 -10.14
CA ALA A 109 3.77 -11.91 -10.78
C ALA A 109 3.68 -13.25 -10.01
N GLY A 110 2.76 -13.37 -9.08
CA GLY A 110 2.31 -14.62 -8.46
C GLY A 110 3.42 -15.47 -7.86
N LEU A 111 3.51 -16.73 -8.32
CA LEU A 111 4.49 -17.69 -7.85
C LEU A 111 5.93 -17.33 -8.26
N THR A 112 6.10 -16.56 -9.35
CA THR A 112 7.42 -16.11 -9.81
C THR A 112 8.06 -15.19 -8.76
N SER A 113 7.41 -14.11 -8.39
CA SER A 113 7.97 -13.14 -7.43
C SER A 113 8.18 -13.79 -6.06
N SER A 114 7.17 -14.50 -5.54
CA SER A 114 7.26 -15.11 -4.22
C SER A 114 8.40 -16.13 -4.11
N SER A 115 8.58 -17.01 -5.10
CA SER A 115 9.65 -18.02 -5.08
C SER A 115 11.04 -17.40 -5.25
N VAL A 116 11.18 -16.48 -6.20
CA VAL A 116 12.46 -15.81 -6.52
C VAL A 116 12.92 -14.96 -5.33
N GLU A 117 12.04 -14.15 -4.78
CA GLU A 117 12.39 -13.29 -3.65
C GLU A 117 12.74 -14.07 -2.39
N MET A 118 11.95 -15.11 -2.04
CA MET A 118 12.25 -15.93 -0.87
C MET A 118 13.58 -16.66 -1.00
N ALA A 119 13.89 -17.20 -2.18
CA ALA A 119 15.14 -17.90 -2.45
C ALA A 119 16.33 -16.93 -2.43
N SER A 120 16.22 -15.77 -3.11
CA SER A 120 17.28 -14.75 -3.17
C SER A 120 17.58 -14.17 -1.79
N LYS A 121 16.56 -13.75 -1.02
CA LYS A 121 16.72 -13.22 0.34
C LYS A 121 17.37 -14.24 1.29
N GLY A 122 17.21 -15.53 1.00
CA GLY A 122 17.88 -16.63 1.71
C GLY A 122 19.29 -16.97 1.20
N GLY A 123 19.71 -16.42 0.08
CA GLY A 123 20.97 -16.78 -0.59
C GLY A 123 20.98 -18.21 -1.14
N LEU A 124 19.82 -18.75 -1.49
CA LEU A 124 19.57 -20.15 -1.85
C LEU A 124 18.92 -20.24 -3.24
N GLY A 125 18.57 -21.44 -3.66
CA GLY A 125 17.76 -21.72 -4.84
C GLY A 125 16.43 -22.37 -4.48
N MET A 126 15.61 -22.60 -5.48
CA MET A 126 14.33 -23.29 -5.32
C MET A 126 14.03 -24.18 -6.52
N GLU A 127 13.59 -25.41 -6.25
CA GLU A 127 13.12 -26.36 -7.25
C GLU A 127 11.64 -26.65 -6.98
N MET A 128 10.80 -26.46 -7.99
CA MET A 128 9.34 -26.66 -7.89
C MET A 128 8.82 -27.52 -9.04
N ASP A 129 7.88 -28.38 -8.72
CA ASP A 129 7.09 -29.16 -9.67
C ASP A 129 5.72 -28.48 -9.87
N LEU A 130 5.52 -27.89 -11.04
CA LEU A 130 4.33 -27.13 -11.37
C LEU A 130 3.10 -28.02 -11.61
N ASP A 131 3.27 -29.32 -11.82
CA ASP A 131 2.17 -30.26 -11.89
C ASP A 131 1.47 -30.46 -10.54
N LEU A 132 2.15 -30.11 -9.44
CA LEU A 132 1.62 -30.18 -8.08
C LEU A 132 0.89 -28.89 -7.66
N VAL A 133 0.98 -27.82 -8.44
CA VAL A 133 0.30 -26.55 -8.12
C VAL A 133 -1.21 -26.71 -8.26
N PRO A 134 -2.00 -26.49 -7.19
CA PRO A 134 -3.45 -26.55 -7.27
C PRO A 134 -3.99 -25.56 -8.31
N ALA A 135 -4.59 -26.06 -9.37
CA ALA A 135 -5.16 -25.25 -10.45
C ALA A 135 -6.68 -25.45 -10.53
N ARG A 136 -7.42 -24.39 -10.83
CA ARG A 136 -8.88 -24.47 -11.07
C ARG A 136 -9.23 -24.63 -12.56
N GLU A 137 -8.23 -24.48 -13.42
CA GLU A 137 -8.38 -24.61 -14.87
C GLU A 137 -7.45 -25.69 -15.41
N GLU A 138 -7.93 -26.49 -16.34
CA GLU A 138 -7.14 -27.53 -16.98
C GLU A 138 -6.18 -26.95 -18.03
N GLY A 139 -5.06 -27.63 -18.24
CA GLY A 139 -4.11 -27.33 -19.31
C GLY A 139 -3.37 -26.00 -19.16
N MET A 140 -3.19 -25.53 -17.94
CA MET A 140 -2.35 -24.36 -17.69
C MET A 140 -0.89 -24.66 -17.99
N SER A 141 -0.26 -23.78 -18.77
CA SER A 141 1.18 -23.84 -19.07
C SER A 141 2.03 -23.44 -17.86
N ALA A 142 3.32 -23.78 -17.88
CA ALA A 142 4.26 -23.34 -16.85
C ALA A 142 4.28 -21.80 -16.70
N TYR A 143 4.21 -21.08 -17.81
CA TYR A 143 4.14 -19.62 -17.83
C TYR A 143 2.88 -19.09 -17.11
N GLU A 144 1.71 -19.64 -17.40
CA GLU A 144 0.45 -19.23 -16.77
C GLU A 144 0.43 -19.54 -15.27
N LEU A 145 0.94 -20.71 -14.84
CA LEU A 145 1.02 -21.07 -13.43
C LEU A 145 1.96 -20.15 -12.64
N MET A 146 3.08 -19.77 -13.23
CA MET A 146 4.09 -18.92 -12.56
C MET A 146 3.67 -17.46 -12.48
N LEU A 147 3.00 -16.92 -13.51
CA LEU A 147 2.63 -15.51 -13.59
C LEU A 147 1.18 -15.21 -13.17
N SER A 148 0.40 -16.23 -12.86
CA SER A 148 -0.96 -16.02 -12.34
C SER A 148 -0.93 -15.22 -11.05
N GLU A 149 -1.77 -14.19 -10.98
CA GLU A 149 -1.96 -13.35 -9.80
C GLU A 149 -3.28 -13.65 -9.08
N SER A 150 -3.77 -14.89 -9.16
CA SER A 150 -4.93 -15.33 -8.35
C SER A 150 -4.68 -14.99 -6.88
N GLN A 151 -5.65 -14.37 -6.26
CA GLN A 151 -5.54 -13.89 -4.89
C GLN A 151 -5.67 -15.03 -3.86
N GLU A 152 -5.49 -14.72 -2.59
CA GLU A 152 -5.62 -15.63 -1.43
C GLU A 152 -4.69 -16.84 -1.52
N ARG A 153 -3.41 -16.62 -1.86
CA ARG A 153 -2.39 -17.67 -1.94
C ARG A 153 -1.13 -17.25 -1.19
N MET A 154 -0.52 -18.19 -0.48
CA MET A 154 0.76 -18.02 0.21
C MET A 154 1.74 -19.10 -0.21
N LEU A 155 3.01 -18.70 -0.37
CA LEU A 155 4.15 -19.60 -0.50
C LEU A 155 4.86 -19.69 0.86
N MET A 156 5.14 -20.91 1.32
CA MET A 156 5.79 -21.14 2.60
C MET A 156 6.98 -22.09 2.45
N VAL A 157 7.98 -21.88 3.29
CA VAL A 157 9.01 -22.88 3.56
C VAL A 157 8.78 -23.39 4.97
N LEU A 158 8.60 -24.68 5.12
CA LEU A 158 8.35 -25.31 6.42
C LEU A 158 9.56 -26.11 6.92
N LYS A 159 9.57 -26.38 8.22
CA LYS A 159 10.48 -27.39 8.81
C LYS A 159 10.14 -28.77 8.24
N PRO A 160 11.12 -29.66 8.01
CA PRO A 160 10.89 -30.95 7.34
C PRO A 160 9.88 -31.86 8.05
N ASP A 161 9.85 -31.79 9.38
CA ASP A 161 8.98 -32.60 10.25
C ASP A 161 7.62 -31.95 10.55
N ALA A 162 7.37 -30.74 10.05
CA ALA A 162 6.17 -29.97 10.33
C ALA A 162 5.06 -30.11 9.27
N THR A 163 5.33 -30.81 8.16
CA THR A 163 4.42 -30.87 7.00
C THR A 163 3.05 -31.45 7.36
N ASP A 164 2.99 -32.50 8.17
CA ASP A 164 1.71 -33.13 8.54
C ASP A 164 0.88 -32.25 9.47
N THR A 165 1.53 -31.61 10.44
CA THR A 165 0.88 -30.63 11.34
C THR A 165 0.32 -29.45 10.53
N ALA A 166 1.12 -28.91 9.62
CA ALA A 166 0.72 -27.78 8.78
C ALA A 166 -0.46 -28.16 7.86
N ARG A 167 -0.45 -29.39 7.31
CA ARG A 167 -1.57 -29.91 6.51
C ARG A 167 -2.86 -29.96 7.31
N GLN A 168 -2.83 -30.48 8.53
CA GLN A 168 -4.00 -30.57 9.41
C GLN A 168 -4.59 -29.19 9.74
N ILE A 169 -3.73 -28.20 9.96
CA ILE A 169 -4.17 -26.82 10.19
C ILE A 169 -4.90 -26.30 8.94
N CYS A 170 -4.31 -26.43 7.75
CA CYS A 170 -4.94 -25.97 6.51
C CYS A 170 -6.25 -26.70 6.20
N GLU A 171 -6.32 -27.99 6.44
CA GLU A 171 -7.56 -28.79 6.32
C GLU A 171 -8.66 -28.31 7.27
N THR A 172 -8.30 -27.91 8.49
CA THR A 172 -9.25 -27.33 9.45
C THR A 172 -9.88 -26.03 8.92
N TRP A 173 -9.12 -25.26 8.17
CA TRP A 173 -9.55 -24.00 7.55
C TRP A 173 -10.09 -24.16 6.12
N ASP A 174 -10.27 -25.39 5.64
CA ASP A 174 -10.77 -25.70 4.27
C ASP A 174 -9.92 -25.06 3.16
N LEU A 175 -8.59 -25.12 3.31
CA LEU A 175 -7.62 -24.55 2.38
C LEU A 175 -6.82 -25.64 1.67
N ASP A 176 -6.53 -25.45 0.38
CA ASP A 176 -5.56 -26.28 -0.32
C ASP A 176 -4.16 -26.15 0.32
N PHE A 177 -3.52 -27.28 0.51
CA PHE A 177 -2.16 -27.40 1.03
C PHE A 177 -1.38 -28.39 0.18
N MET A 178 -0.38 -27.91 -0.54
CA MET A 178 0.37 -28.77 -1.45
C MET A 178 1.89 -28.52 -1.34
N PRO A 179 2.68 -29.55 -0.98
CA PRO A 179 4.12 -29.50 -1.19
C PRO A 179 4.41 -29.49 -2.69
N ILE A 180 4.93 -28.38 -3.19
CA ILE A 180 5.20 -28.17 -4.62
C ILE A 180 6.69 -28.20 -4.97
N GLY A 181 7.58 -28.28 -3.97
CA GLY A 181 9.00 -28.25 -4.21
C GLY A 181 9.85 -28.26 -2.96
N LYS A 182 11.10 -27.87 -3.13
CA LYS A 182 12.10 -27.81 -2.05
C LYS A 182 13.08 -26.64 -2.27
N VAL A 183 13.65 -26.18 -1.18
CA VAL A 183 14.79 -25.25 -1.17
C VAL A 183 16.06 -26.00 -1.59
N THR A 184 16.91 -25.35 -2.40
CA THR A 184 18.18 -25.89 -2.89
C THR A 184 19.35 -24.96 -2.56
N ASP A 185 20.58 -25.45 -2.65
CA ASP A 185 21.82 -24.67 -2.48
C ASP A 185 22.42 -24.21 -3.81
N THR A 186 21.64 -24.30 -4.90
CA THR A 186 22.14 -24.07 -6.27
C THR A 186 22.16 -22.59 -6.67
N GLY A 187 21.45 -21.69 -5.97
CA GLY A 187 21.24 -20.31 -6.38
C GLY A 187 20.42 -20.18 -7.67
N ARG A 188 19.62 -21.19 -8.00
CA ARG A 188 18.85 -21.28 -9.25
C ARG A 188 17.38 -21.49 -8.97
N LEU A 189 16.52 -20.98 -9.88
CA LEU A 189 15.13 -21.37 -9.98
C LEU A 189 15.01 -22.50 -10.99
N VAL A 190 14.58 -23.66 -10.53
CA VAL A 190 14.33 -24.83 -11.37
C VAL A 190 12.85 -25.16 -11.31
N LEU A 191 12.21 -25.22 -12.47
CA LEU A 191 10.79 -25.52 -12.62
C LEU A 191 10.63 -26.78 -13.47
N LEU A 192 9.86 -27.72 -12.94
CA LEU A 192 9.47 -28.94 -13.65
C LEU A 192 8.00 -28.82 -14.12
N LYS A 193 7.70 -29.30 -15.30
CA LYS A 193 6.33 -29.41 -15.84
C LYS A 193 6.24 -30.61 -16.79
N ASP A 194 5.22 -31.42 -16.63
CA ASP A 194 5.01 -32.66 -17.41
C ASP A 194 6.22 -33.61 -17.36
N GLY A 195 6.93 -33.62 -16.23
CA GLY A 195 8.15 -34.43 -16.01
C GLY A 195 9.42 -33.91 -16.70
N GLU A 196 9.36 -32.74 -17.33
CA GLU A 196 10.49 -32.11 -18.00
C GLU A 196 10.90 -30.80 -17.30
N THR A 197 12.13 -30.35 -17.50
CA THR A 197 12.60 -29.06 -17.00
C THR A 197 12.05 -27.93 -17.88
N ALA A 198 11.05 -27.20 -17.38
CA ALA A 198 10.47 -26.06 -18.06
C ALA A 198 11.31 -24.77 -17.90
N CYS A 199 12.06 -24.66 -16.80
CA CYS A 199 12.93 -23.52 -16.52
C CYS A 199 14.11 -23.97 -15.64
N ASP A 200 15.30 -23.44 -15.93
CA ASP A 200 16.49 -23.58 -15.10
C ASP A 200 17.38 -22.34 -15.27
N ILE A 201 17.20 -21.33 -14.40
CA ILE A 201 17.84 -20.03 -14.50
C ILE A 201 18.50 -19.63 -13.18
N PRO A 202 19.63 -18.91 -13.20
CA PRO A 202 20.19 -18.33 -11.98
C PRO A 202 19.29 -17.21 -11.45
N LEU A 203 19.26 -17.03 -10.12
CA LEU A 203 18.42 -16.01 -9.47
C LEU A 203 18.98 -14.58 -9.56
N ALA A 204 20.31 -14.42 -9.53
CA ALA A 204 20.94 -13.10 -9.53
C ALA A 204 20.48 -12.18 -10.68
N PRO A 205 20.38 -12.63 -11.94
CA PRO A 205 19.86 -11.78 -13.03
C PRO A 205 18.40 -11.35 -12.87
N LEU A 206 17.63 -12.06 -12.05
CA LEU A 206 16.21 -11.71 -11.82
C LEU A 206 16.03 -10.69 -10.68
N VAL A 207 17.01 -10.56 -9.80
CA VAL A 207 16.92 -9.74 -8.59
C VAL A 207 18.05 -8.70 -8.55
N ASP A 208 19.31 -9.16 -8.42
CA ASP A 208 20.44 -8.28 -8.10
C ASP A 208 21.01 -7.56 -9.34
N ASP A 209 20.93 -8.20 -10.51
CA ASP A 209 21.46 -7.68 -11.78
C ASP A 209 20.38 -7.00 -12.64
N ALA A 210 19.19 -6.73 -12.08
CA ALA A 210 18.12 -6.01 -12.78
C ALA A 210 18.58 -4.59 -13.13
N PRO A 211 18.26 -4.07 -14.34
CA PRO A 211 18.70 -2.74 -14.75
C PRO A 211 18.13 -1.64 -13.85
N GLU A 212 19.02 -0.80 -13.31
CA GLU A 212 18.64 0.44 -12.65
C GLU A 212 18.65 1.59 -13.67
N TYR A 213 17.52 2.25 -13.88
CA TYR A 213 17.38 3.32 -14.84
C TYR A 213 17.60 4.69 -14.18
N ASP A 214 18.57 5.46 -14.69
CA ASP A 214 18.69 6.90 -14.40
C ASP A 214 17.93 7.69 -15.49
N ARG A 215 16.65 7.93 -15.23
CA ARG A 215 15.77 8.59 -16.20
C ARG A 215 15.95 10.10 -16.16
N PRO A 216 15.89 10.78 -17.35
CA PRO A 216 15.99 12.25 -17.43
C PRO A 216 14.90 12.92 -16.59
N GLN A 217 15.27 14.03 -15.95
CA GLN A 217 14.37 14.88 -15.19
C GLN A 217 14.34 16.28 -15.81
N ALA A 218 13.14 16.83 -15.98
CA ALA A 218 12.98 18.22 -16.37
C ALA A 218 13.15 19.16 -15.15
N ASP A 219 13.43 20.42 -15.42
CA ASP A 219 13.33 21.45 -14.39
C ASP A 219 11.87 21.63 -13.95
N VAL A 220 11.62 21.65 -12.65
CA VAL A 220 10.29 21.98 -12.11
C VAL A 220 10.10 23.50 -12.22
N PRO A 221 9.14 23.97 -13.01
CA PRO A 221 8.93 25.40 -13.19
C PRO A 221 8.41 26.05 -11.90
N ALA A 222 9.00 27.16 -11.51
CA ALA A 222 8.45 27.98 -10.43
C ALA A 222 7.08 28.50 -10.83
N ARG A 223 6.07 28.30 -10.01
CA ARG A 223 4.73 28.84 -10.26
C ARG A 223 4.61 30.27 -9.76
N PRO A 224 3.86 31.13 -10.48
CA PRO A 224 3.67 32.53 -10.07
C PRO A 224 2.86 32.59 -8.77
N ILE A 225 3.28 33.41 -7.84
CA ILE A 225 2.54 33.71 -6.63
C ILE A 225 1.31 34.55 -7.02
N LEU A 226 0.12 34.12 -6.61
CA LEU A 226 -1.11 34.88 -6.74
C LEU A 226 -1.33 35.69 -5.47
N ALA A 227 -1.34 37.04 -5.61
CA ALA A 227 -1.66 37.88 -4.48
C ALA A 227 -3.14 37.78 -4.10
N SER A 228 -3.45 37.85 -2.81
CA SER A 228 -4.84 37.80 -2.29
C SER A 228 -5.74 38.85 -2.92
N ALA A 229 -5.20 40.06 -3.19
CA ALA A 229 -5.89 41.14 -3.85
C ALA A 229 -6.31 40.83 -5.30
N ASP A 230 -5.67 39.90 -5.98
CA ASP A 230 -6.00 39.50 -7.36
C ASP A 230 -7.11 38.43 -7.39
N VAL A 231 -7.23 37.64 -6.33
CA VAL A 231 -8.15 36.50 -6.22
C VAL A 231 -9.50 36.91 -5.60
N ALA A 232 -9.51 37.77 -4.58
CA ALA A 232 -10.69 38.10 -3.78
C ALA A 232 -11.63 39.14 -4.37
N LYS A 233 -11.48 39.51 -5.65
CA LYS A 233 -12.28 40.62 -6.28
C LYS A 233 -13.77 40.26 -6.37
N GLY A 234 -14.58 40.97 -5.59
CA GLY A 234 -16.05 40.99 -5.74
C GLY A 234 -16.79 39.91 -4.96
N THR A 235 -16.13 39.08 -4.15
CA THR A 235 -16.78 38.08 -3.34
C THR A 235 -16.80 38.54 -1.89
N THR A 236 -17.95 38.44 -1.24
CA THR A 236 -18.04 38.67 0.23
C THR A 236 -17.53 37.44 1.00
N ILE A 237 -17.07 37.65 2.25
CA ILE A 237 -16.65 36.53 3.13
C ILE A 237 -17.76 35.51 3.29
N GLY A 238 -19.02 35.95 3.40
CA GLY A 238 -20.18 35.05 3.52
C GLY A 238 -20.39 34.20 2.27
N ASP A 239 -20.31 34.80 1.08
CA ASP A 239 -20.45 34.10 -0.18
C ASP A 239 -19.28 33.11 -0.40
N ALA A 240 -18.06 33.53 -0.07
CA ALA A 240 -16.88 32.67 -0.14
C ALA A 240 -17.03 31.44 0.77
N LEU A 241 -17.47 31.64 2.02
CA LEU A 241 -17.71 30.54 2.96
C LEU A 241 -18.77 29.57 2.45
N VAL A 242 -19.89 30.06 1.95
CA VAL A 242 -20.97 29.22 1.39
C VAL A 242 -20.47 28.42 0.19
N ASN A 243 -19.74 29.05 -0.71
CA ASN A 243 -19.17 28.40 -1.90
C ASN A 243 -18.16 27.32 -1.52
N LEU A 244 -17.26 27.58 -0.56
CA LEU A 244 -16.30 26.62 -0.08
C LEU A 244 -16.97 25.41 0.59
N LEU A 245 -17.95 25.64 1.47
CA LEU A 245 -18.69 24.55 2.12
C LEU A 245 -19.52 23.72 1.14
N ALA A 246 -19.91 24.28 0.01
CA ALA A 246 -20.64 23.61 -1.05
C ALA A 246 -19.73 22.87 -2.05
N SER A 247 -18.40 23.10 -1.98
CA SER A 247 -17.46 22.42 -2.87
C SER A 247 -17.36 20.93 -2.55
N VAL A 248 -17.06 20.13 -3.55
CA VAL A 248 -16.87 18.67 -3.38
C VAL A 248 -15.71 18.35 -2.44
N ASP A 249 -14.70 19.22 -2.39
CA ASP A 249 -13.51 19.01 -1.54
C ASP A 249 -13.75 19.27 -0.05
N LEU A 250 -14.72 20.12 0.30
CA LEU A 250 -15.08 20.42 1.69
C LEU A 250 -16.43 19.81 2.12
N ALA A 251 -17.16 19.19 1.18
CA ALA A 251 -18.40 18.49 1.50
C ALA A 251 -18.13 17.27 2.38
N SER A 252 -19.15 16.88 3.19
CA SER A 252 -19.06 15.71 4.06
C SER A 252 -18.72 14.43 3.27
N ARG A 253 -17.76 13.66 3.76
CA ARG A 253 -17.38 12.33 3.24
C ARG A 253 -18.19 11.20 3.87
N ARG A 254 -19.19 11.52 4.69
CA ARG A 254 -19.97 10.56 5.48
C ARG A 254 -20.58 9.45 4.62
N TRP A 255 -21.12 9.77 3.45
CA TRP A 255 -21.70 8.81 2.51
C TRP A 255 -20.67 7.77 1.99
N ILE A 256 -19.37 8.07 2.05
CA ILE A 256 -18.30 7.14 1.69
C ILE A 256 -18.01 6.20 2.85
N TYR A 257 -17.64 6.74 4.02
CA TYR A 257 -17.17 5.92 5.13
C TYR A 257 -18.29 5.17 5.86
N GLU A 258 -19.55 5.60 5.77
CA GLU A 258 -20.69 4.85 6.30
C GLU A 258 -20.93 3.48 5.63
N GLN A 259 -20.34 3.25 4.46
CA GLN A 259 -20.43 1.97 3.75
C GLN A 259 -19.53 0.89 4.37
N TYR A 260 -18.57 1.27 5.22
CA TYR A 260 -17.59 0.37 5.79
C TYR A 260 -17.82 0.20 7.29
N ASP A 261 -17.69 -1.03 7.78
CA ASP A 261 -17.69 -1.28 9.20
C ASP A 261 -16.40 -0.75 9.83
N SER A 262 -16.52 0.22 10.72
CA SER A 262 -15.43 0.80 11.51
C SER A 262 -15.39 0.27 12.95
N GLN A 263 -16.35 -0.58 13.36
CA GLN A 263 -16.56 -1.03 14.74
C GLN A 263 -16.29 -2.52 14.95
N VAL A 264 -15.88 -3.24 13.93
CA VAL A 264 -15.53 -4.65 14.04
C VAL A 264 -14.50 -4.86 15.15
N MET A 265 -14.65 -5.92 15.97
CA MET A 265 -13.88 -6.18 17.19
C MET A 265 -14.16 -5.21 18.36
N ALA A 266 -14.94 -4.16 18.18
CA ALA A 266 -15.34 -3.16 19.20
C ALA A 266 -14.17 -2.42 19.90
N ASP A 267 -13.03 -2.31 19.22
CA ASP A 267 -11.84 -1.61 19.71
C ASP A 267 -11.65 -0.21 19.13
N THR A 268 -12.52 0.24 18.24
CA THR A 268 -12.48 1.60 17.67
C THR A 268 -12.89 2.63 18.70
N ILE A 269 -12.00 3.56 19.03
CA ILE A 269 -12.20 4.66 19.99
C ILE A 269 -12.59 5.94 19.25
N ALA A 270 -11.87 6.29 18.17
CA ALA A 270 -12.21 7.40 17.29
C ALA A 270 -12.55 6.85 15.90
N PRO A 271 -13.83 6.90 15.48
CA PRO A 271 -14.26 6.45 14.15
C PRO A 271 -13.87 7.46 13.07
N PRO A 272 -14.07 7.11 11.78
CA PRO A 272 -13.85 8.03 10.66
C PRO A 272 -14.58 9.36 10.82
N GLY A 273 -13.96 10.45 10.33
CA GLY A 273 -14.52 11.81 10.34
C GLY A 273 -13.78 12.80 11.25
N GLY A 274 -12.73 12.35 11.96
CA GLY A 274 -11.79 13.19 12.70
C GLY A 274 -10.42 13.24 12.07
N ASP A 275 -9.44 13.82 12.78
CA ASP A 275 -8.06 13.98 12.29
C ASP A 275 -7.34 12.62 12.13
N ALA A 276 -7.63 11.63 12.99
CA ALA A 276 -7.08 10.29 12.86
C ALA A 276 -8.05 9.23 13.40
N GLY A 277 -8.01 8.04 12.83
CA GLY A 277 -8.64 6.86 13.41
C GLY A 277 -7.85 6.38 14.63
N LEU A 278 -8.53 6.01 15.71
CA LEU A 278 -7.91 5.50 16.94
C LEU A 278 -8.54 4.16 17.31
N VAL A 279 -7.69 3.14 17.42
CA VAL A 279 -8.08 1.78 17.81
C VAL A 279 -7.36 1.38 19.09
N ARG A 280 -8.07 0.82 20.04
CA ARG A 280 -7.50 0.24 21.24
C ARG A 280 -6.68 -0.99 20.91
N VAL A 281 -5.52 -1.14 21.54
CA VAL A 281 -4.85 -2.43 21.61
C VAL A 281 -5.62 -3.32 22.59
N HIS A 282 -6.26 -4.37 22.06
CA HIS A 282 -7.17 -5.23 22.82
C HIS A 282 -6.56 -5.68 24.15
N GLY A 283 -7.34 -5.61 25.22
CA GLY A 283 -6.91 -5.96 26.57
C GLY A 283 -5.97 -4.95 27.26
N SER A 284 -5.80 -3.75 26.69
CA SER A 284 -4.95 -2.70 27.26
C SER A 284 -5.62 -1.32 27.24
N GLN A 285 -4.95 -0.33 27.84
CA GLN A 285 -5.34 1.10 27.72
C GLN A 285 -4.63 1.80 26.56
N ARG A 286 -3.71 1.13 25.87
CA ARG A 286 -2.98 1.71 24.75
C ARG A 286 -3.82 1.75 23.49
N GLY A 287 -3.55 2.71 22.63
CA GLY A 287 -4.17 2.83 21.32
C GLY A 287 -3.17 3.02 20.19
N ILE A 288 -3.62 2.66 19.00
CA ILE A 288 -2.93 2.91 17.74
C ILE A 288 -3.73 3.94 16.96
N ALA A 289 -3.08 5.05 16.62
CA ALA A 289 -3.61 6.07 15.74
C ALA A 289 -3.13 5.81 14.32
N VAL A 290 -4.04 5.93 13.34
CA VAL A 290 -3.74 5.70 11.93
C VAL A 290 -4.37 6.79 11.08
N ILE A 291 -3.63 7.29 10.12
CA ILE A 291 -4.08 8.29 9.13
C ILE A 291 -3.43 8.02 7.78
N THR A 292 -4.08 8.46 6.72
CA THR A 292 -3.52 8.56 5.37
C THR A 292 -3.76 9.96 4.86
N ASP A 293 -2.75 10.58 4.26
CA ASP A 293 -2.80 11.97 3.81
C ASP A 293 -2.08 12.19 2.49
N CYS A 294 -2.65 13.04 1.64
CA CYS A 294 -2.02 13.65 0.50
C CYS A 294 -2.89 14.77 -0.07
N THR A 295 -2.31 15.92 -0.40
CA THR A 295 -2.97 16.94 -1.21
C THR A 295 -2.34 17.00 -2.60
N PRO A 296 -2.84 16.25 -3.61
CA PRO A 296 -2.18 16.07 -4.91
C PRO A 296 -1.94 17.39 -5.67
N ARG A 297 -2.84 18.37 -5.57
CA ARG A 297 -2.66 19.67 -6.19
C ARG A 297 -1.51 20.50 -5.60
N TYR A 298 -1.14 20.27 -4.32
CA TYR A 298 0.06 20.88 -3.74
C TYR A 298 1.32 20.24 -4.33
N VAL A 299 1.31 18.93 -4.50
CA VAL A 299 2.41 18.20 -5.13
C VAL A 299 2.56 18.57 -6.60
N GLU A 300 1.47 18.75 -7.32
CA GLU A 300 1.47 19.20 -8.71
C GLU A 300 2.03 20.65 -8.85
N ALA A 301 1.77 21.48 -7.86
CA ALA A 301 2.24 22.86 -7.83
C ALA A 301 3.74 22.99 -7.53
N ASP A 302 4.20 22.27 -6.51
CA ASP A 302 5.61 22.15 -6.09
C ASP A 302 5.83 20.76 -5.52
N PRO A 303 6.37 19.83 -6.29
CA PRO A 303 6.49 18.44 -5.89
C PRO A 303 7.30 18.24 -4.60
N ARG A 304 8.36 19.05 -4.40
CA ARG A 304 9.20 18.92 -3.20
C ARG A 304 8.47 19.41 -1.95
N THR A 305 7.88 20.57 -2.02
CA THR A 305 7.10 21.15 -0.91
C THR A 305 5.85 20.33 -0.66
N GLY A 306 5.12 19.92 -1.69
CA GLY A 306 3.92 19.10 -1.55
C GLY A 306 4.19 17.72 -0.96
N GLY A 307 5.29 17.07 -1.33
CA GLY A 307 5.74 15.83 -0.71
C GLY A 307 6.08 16.01 0.78
N ALA A 308 6.78 17.09 1.13
CA ALA A 308 7.06 17.43 2.52
C ALA A 308 5.78 17.73 3.32
N GLN A 309 4.81 18.44 2.72
CA GLN A 309 3.52 18.73 3.34
C GLN A 309 2.71 17.47 3.64
N ALA A 310 2.69 16.47 2.75
CA ALA A 310 2.00 15.21 2.99
C ALA A 310 2.53 14.51 4.26
N VAL A 311 3.86 14.46 4.44
CA VAL A 311 4.47 13.91 5.67
C VAL A 311 4.13 14.76 6.90
N ALA A 312 4.20 16.08 6.79
CA ALA A 312 3.94 17.00 7.90
C ALA A 312 2.46 16.95 8.33
N GLU A 313 1.53 16.80 7.38
CA GLU A 313 0.10 16.66 7.63
C GLU A 313 -0.19 15.31 8.30
N ALA A 314 0.31 14.22 7.75
CA ALA A 314 0.20 12.91 8.35
C ALA A 314 0.78 12.84 9.79
N TRP A 315 1.81 13.63 10.09
CA TRP A 315 2.38 13.74 11.43
C TRP A 315 1.52 14.59 12.39
N ARG A 316 0.94 15.70 11.89
CA ARG A 316 0.08 16.57 12.71
C ARG A 316 -1.22 15.90 13.14
N ASN A 317 -1.83 15.12 12.26
CA ASN A 317 -3.14 14.54 12.49
C ASN A 317 -3.19 13.58 13.69
N PRO A 318 -2.30 12.60 13.87
CA PRO A 318 -2.24 11.82 15.12
C PRO A 318 -1.91 12.69 16.34
N SER A 319 -1.06 13.72 16.16
CA SER A 319 -0.71 14.62 17.26
C SER A 319 -1.92 15.43 17.74
N ALA A 320 -2.82 15.81 16.84
CA ALA A 320 -4.05 16.54 17.18
C ALA A 320 -5.00 15.74 18.09
N ILE A 321 -4.99 14.42 18.02
CA ILE A 321 -5.78 13.55 18.90
C ILE A 321 -5.02 13.11 20.16
N GLY A 322 -3.76 13.56 20.35
CA GLY A 322 -2.92 13.23 21.49
C GLY A 322 -2.04 12.01 21.31
N ALA A 323 -1.95 11.45 20.12
CA ALA A 323 -1.06 10.34 19.81
C ALA A 323 0.32 10.84 19.36
N ARG A 324 1.35 10.03 19.56
CA ARG A 324 2.70 10.25 19.05
C ARG A 324 2.89 9.47 17.75
N GLY A 325 3.20 10.17 16.64
CA GLY A 325 3.62 9.54 15.40
C GLY A 325 4.91 8.74 15.57
N LEU A 326 4.97 7.55 14.99
CA LEU A 326 6.11 6.63 15.10
C LEU A 326 6.83 6.43 13.77
N ALA A 327 6.09 6.13 12.72
CA ALA A 327 6.63 5.78 11.43
C ALA A 327 5.62 6.03 10.32
N ILE A 328 6.10 6.15 9.09
CA ILE A 328 5.27 6.30 7.90
C ILE A 328 5.49 5.15 6.91
N THR A 329 4.46 4.87 6.17
CA THR A 329 4.51 4.18 4.88
C THR A 329 4.11 5.16 3.78
N ASN A 330 4.53 4.93 2.54
CA ASN A 330 4.07 5.74 1.42
C ASN A 330 3.48 4.87 0.31
N ASN A 331 2.58 5.45 -0.48
CA ASN A 331 2.08 4.86 -1.71
C ASN A 331 2.19 5.91 -2.82
N LEU A 332 3.19 5.78 -3.67
CA LEU A 332 3.55 6.75 -4.70
C LEU A 332 2.79 6.44 -5.98
N ASN A 333 1.86 7.33 -6.38
CA ASN A 333 1.09 7.18 -7.61
C ASN A 333 1.41 8.34 -8.56
N PHE A 334 2.02 8.02 -9.69
CA PHE A 334 2.49 9.00 -10.69
C PHE A 334 2.18 8.51 -12.11
N GLY A 335 2.21 9.43 -13.07
CA GLY A 335 2.13 9.13 -14.49
C GLY A 335 3.33 8.35 -15.02
N ASN A 336 3.56 8.44 -16.32
CA ASN A 336 4.64 7.73 -17.00
C ASN A 336 6.02 8.34 -16.67
N PRO A 337 6.91 7.61 -15.96
CA PRO A 337 8.22 8.13 -15.53
C PRO A 337 9.23 8.25 -16.68
N GLU A 338 8.88 7.84 -17.89
CA GLU A 338 9.69 8.08 -19.08
C GLU A 338 9.56 9.53 -19.59
N LYS A 339 8.52 10.24 -19.14
CA LYS A 339 8.35 11.67 -19.36
C LYS A 339 9.18 12.45 -18.33
N PRO A 340 10.12 13.31 -18.76
CA PRO A 340 11.06 13.98 -17.85
C PRO A 340 10.40 14.87 -16.79
N ASP A 341 9.25 15.45 -17.08
CA ASP A 341 8.45 16.25 -16.15
C ASP A 341 7.80 15.39 -15.07
N ILE A 342 7.25 14.22 -15.42
CA ILE A 342 6.70 13.25 -14.46
C ILE A 342 7.81 12.65 -13.60
N MET A 343 8.96 12.32 -14.19
CA MET A 343 10.11 11.84 -13.43
C MET A 343 10.61 12.91 -12.44
N ALA A 344 10.60 14.18 -12.82
CA ALA A 344 10.95 15.28 -11.91
C ALA A 344 9.94 15.41 -10.76
N GLN A 345 8.64 15.28 -11.03
CA GLN A 345 7.61 15.27 -9.98
C GLN A 345 7.85 14.15 -8.97
N LEU A 346 8.10 12.93 -9.44
CA LEU A 346 8.39 11.77 -8.59
C LEU A 346 9.63 12.01 -7.74
N ALA A 347 10.76 12.36 -8.36
CA ALA A 347 12.03 12.53 -7.68
C ALA A 347 11.98 13.66 -6.63
N GLN A 348 11.41 14.82 -6.98
CA GLN A 348 11.29 15.94 -6.05
C GLN A 348 10.32 15.63 -4.90
N SER A 349 9.23 14.93 -5.15
CA SER A 349 8.31 14.49 -4.08
C SER A 349 9.01 13.58 -3.07
N VAL A 350 9.76 12.59 -3.54
CA VAL A 350 10.53 11.68 -2.68
C VAL A 350 11.57 12.44 -1.86
N LEU A 351 12.28 13.41 -2.46
CA LEU A 351 13.23 14.25 -1.73
C LEU A 351 12.54 15.08 -0.64
N GLY A 352 11.40 15.71 -0.96
CA GLY A 352 10.62 16.48 0.00
C GLY A 352 10.10 15.64 1.17
N MET A 353 9.56 14.46 0.87
CA MET A 353 9.14 13.50 1.90
C MET A 353 10.29 13.08 2.81
N GLY A 354 11.47 12.79 2.22
CA GLY A 354 12.68 12.44 2.97
C GLY A 354 13.18 13.56 3.87
N ASP A 355 13.11 14.81 3.40
CA ASP A 355 13.48 16.00 4.20
C ASP A 355 12.56 16.16 5.41
N ALA A 356 11.24 16.07 5.21
CA ALA A 356 10.27 16.17 6.29
C ALA A 356 10.38 15.01 7.28
N ALA A 357 10.53 13.78 6.78
CA ALA A 357 10.67 12.58 7.60
C ALA A 357 11.88 12.67 8.55
N ARG A 358 13.02 13.21 8.07
CA ARG A 358 14.21 13.42 8.91
C ARG A 358 14.00 14.50 9.97
N ILE A 359 13.34 15.61 9.62
CA ILE A 359 13.07 16.71 10.57
C ILE A 359 12.09 16.27 11.66
N LEU A 360 11.08 15.49 11.30
CA LEU A 360 10.02 15.05 12.21
C LEU A 360 10.34 13.73 12.94
N ASP A 361 11.55 13.18 12.72
CA ASP A 361 11.99 11.89 13.29
C ASP A 361 10.96 10.77 13.07
N THR A 362 10.48 10.65 11.84
CA THR A 362 9.47 9.66 11.45
C THR A 362 9.97 8.84 10.25
N PRO A 363 10.56 7.66 10.48
CA PRO A 363 11.16 6.86 9.41
C PRO A 363 10.12 6.32 8.45
N VAL A 364 10.50 6.22 7.17
CA VAL A 364 9.74 5.47 6.16
C VAL A 364 10.08 3.99 6.32
N VAL A 365 9.12 3.16 6.73
CA VAL A 365 9.35 1.74 7.05
C VAL A 365 8.84 0.79 5.97
N SER A 366 7.97 1.27 5.10
CA SER A 366 7.46 0.52 3.95
C SER A 366 6.95 1.47 2.88
N GLY A 367 6.62 0.95 1.72
CA GLY A 367 6.01 1.74 0.66
C GLY A 367 5.61 0.89 -0.54
N ASN A 368 4.87 1.52 -1.44
CA ASN A 368 4.51 1.01 -2.74
C ASN A 368 4.71 2.10 -3.79
N VAL A 369 4.94 1.73 -5.03
CA VAL A 369 4.96 2.64 -6.16
C VAL A 369 4.05 2.10 -7.27
N SER A 370 3.22 3.00 -7.82
CA SER A 370 2.37 2.75 -8.98
C SER A 370 2.66 3.83 -10.02
N LEU A 371 3.16 3.44 -11.15
CA LEU A 371 3.57 4.33 -12.24
C LEU A 371 2.68 4.12 -13.47
N TYR A 372 2.88 4.95 -14.49
CA TYR A 372 2.08 4.93 -15.74
C TYR A 372 0.57 5.15 -15.53
N ASN A 373 0.20 5.87 -14.45
CA ASN A 373 -1.19 6.22 -14.19
C ASN A 373 -1.62 7.34 -15.14
N GLU A 374 -1.92 6.96 -16.36
CA GLU A 374 -2.33 7.83 -17.44
C GLU A 374 -3.52 7.22 -18.21
N THR A 375 -4.39 8.08 -18.70
CA THR A 375 -5.49 7.70 -19.59
C THR A 375 -5.43 8.63 -20.80
N ASP A 376 -5.35 8.05 -22.02
CA ASP A 376 -5.25 8.79 -23.29
C ASP A 376 -4.11 9.85 -23.28
N GLY A 377 -2.96 9.48 -22.74
CA GLY A 377 -1.77 10.32 -22.64
C GLY A 377 -1.84 11.43 -21.59
N ARG A 378 -2.90 11.48 -20.77
CA ARG A 378 -3.07 12.42 -19.67
C ARG A 378 -2.77 11.75 -18.34
N ALA A 379 -1.77 12.22 -17.64
CA ALA A 379 -1.41 11.76 -16.30
C ALA A 379 -2.45 12.19 -15.27
N ILE A 380 -2.58 11.38 -14.21
CA ILE A 380 -3.22 11.79 -12.96
C ILE A 380 -2.42 12.91 -12.30
N LEU A 381 -3.01 13.62 -11.34
CA LEU A 381 -2.21 14.45 -10.44
C LEU A 381 -1.20 13.58 -9.66
N PRO A 382 0.03 14.09 -9.41
CA PRO A 382 1.02 13.36 -8.61
C PRO A 382 0.49 13.14 -7.19
N CYS A 383 0.41 11.88 -6.77
CA CYS A 383 -0.27 11.50 -5.53
C CYS A 383 0.61 10.59 -4.65
N PRO A 384 1.62 11.16 -3.94
CA PRO A 384 2.42 10.44 -2.96
C PRO A 384 1.66 10.35 -1.63
N VAL A 385 0.75 9.40 -1.50
CA VAL A 385 -0.01 9.19 -0.25
C VAL A 385 0.92 8.74 0.86
N VAL A 386 0.81 9.39 2.01
CA VAL A 386 1.55 9.05 3.24
C VAL A 386 0.59 8.46 4.24
N GLY A 387 0.87 7.25 4.70
CA GLY A 387 0.20 6.65 5.84
C GLY A 387 1.06 6.77 7.09
N MET A 388 0.52 7.23 8.20
CA MET A 388 1.24 7.28 9.48
C MET A 388 0.59 6.40 10.53
N VAL A 389 1.44 5.73 11.29
CA VAL A 389 1.07 5.02 12.51
C VAL A 389 1.63 5.77 13.70
N GLY A 390 0.75 6.03 14.68
CA GLY A 390 1.10 6.61 15.96
C GLY A 390 0.58 5.76 17.12
N THR A 391 1.01 6.07 18.32
CA THR A 391 0.54 5.40 19.55
C THR A 391 0.13 6.41 20.60
N ILE A 392 -0.82 6.00 21.42
CA ILE A 392 -1.21 6.70 22.63
C ILE A 392 -1.15 5.71 23.81
N ASP A 393 -0.53 6.11 24.90
CA ASP A 393 -0.35 5.21 26.06
C ASP A 393 -1.63 5.01 26.85
N ASP A 394 -2.50 6.01 26.88
CA ASP A 394 -3.81 5.95 27.51
C ASP A 394 -4.88 6.54 26.59
N ILE A 395 -5.74 5.69 26.07
CA ILE A 395 -6.85 6.08 25.18
C ILE A 395 -7.84 7.05 25.85
N ALA A 396 -7.88 7.10 27.18
CA ALA A 396 -8.71 8.06 27.90
C ALA A 396 -8.21 9.51 27.78
N SER A 397 -6.94 9.70 27.39
CA SER A 397 -6.35 11.01 27.11
C SER A 397 -6.58 11.51 25.69
N ALA A 398 -7.18 10.70 24.83
CA ALA A 398 -7.46 11.10 23.44
C ALA A 398 -8.41 12.31 23.39
N VAL A 399 -8.15 13.20 22.44
CA VAL A 399 -8.91 14.44 22.26
C VAL A 399 -9.68 14.39 20.94
N GLY A 400 -10.94 14.81 20.97
CA GLY A 400 -11.78 14.95 19.77
C GLY A 400 -11.81 16.39 19.26
N MET A 401 -12.35 16.59 18.07
CA MET A 401 -12.49 17.91 17.43
C MET A 401 -13.56 18.81 18.09
N ALA A 402 -14.52 18.25 18.81
CA ALA A 402 -15.61 19.01 19.40
C ALA A 402 -15.19 19.69 20.72
N PRO A 403 -15.53 20.97 20.92
CA PRO A 403 -15.42 21.60 22.23
C PRO A 403 -16.22 20.83 23.29
N THR A 404 -15.66 20.67 24.49
CA THR A 404 -16.27 19.88 25.56
C THR A 404 -16.98 20.71 26.61
N GLY A 405 -16.97 22.05 26.50
CA GLY A 405 -17.61 22.94 27.48
C GLY A 405 -17.57 24.40 27.06
N ASP A 406 -18.40 25.20 27.78
CA ASP A 406 -18.43 26.64 27.59
C ASP A 406 -17.18 27.33 28.15
N GLY A 407 -16.81 28.47 27.55
CA GLY A 407 -15.70 29.30 28.01
C GLY A 407 -14.30 28.79 27.64
N GLN A 408 -14.21 27.77 26.80
CA GLN A 408 -12.94 27.31 26.26
C GLN A 408 -12.34 28.35 25.27
N ALA A 409 -11.03 28.57 25.33
CA ALA A 409 -10.34 29.47 24.41
C ALA A 409 -10.09 28.76 23.08
N LEU A 410 -10.36 29.43 21.97
CA LEU A 410 -9.92 29.03 20.64
C LEU A 410 -8.55 29.68 20.38
N VAL A 411 -7.56 28.87 20.08
CA VAL A 411 -6.18 29.30 19.84
C VAL A 411 -5.75 28.86 18.44
N VAL A 412 -5.22 29.80 17.66
CA VAL A 412 -4.56 29.51 16.39
C VAL A 412 -3.06 29.39 16.64
N ILE A 413 -2.48 28.27 16.20
CA ILE A 413 -1.03 28.01 16.27
C ILE A 413 -0.50 27.95 14.83
N GLY A 414 0.44 28.80 14.47
CA GLY A 414 1.04 28.87 13.13
C GLY A 414 1.57 30.25 12.80
N GLN A 415 1.83 30.48 11.54
CA GLN A 415 2.24 31.80 11.04
C GLN A 415 1.10 32.80 11.13
N ASP A 416 1.45 34.08 11.32
CA ASP A 416 0.51 35.18 11.25
C ASP A 416 -0.05 35.30 9.84
N ALA A 417 -1.37 35.10 9.69
CA ALA A 417 -2.10 35.19 8.42
C ALA A 417 -2.03 36.61 7.79
N SER A 418 -1.50 37.62 8.51
CA SER A 418 -1.27 38.96 7.98
C SER A 418 -0.03 39.06 7.09
N GLN A 419 0.86 38.06 7.09
CA GLN A 419 2.01 37.97 6.22
C GLN A 419 1.58 37.34 4.89
N ASP A 420 1.56 38.14 3.85
CA ASP A 420 1.11 37.75 2.48
C ASP A 420 2.26 37.05 1.72
N ASP A 421 2.77 35.98 2.28
CA ASP A 421 3.73 35.06 1.63
C ASP A 421 3.04 33.78 1.13
N GLY A 422 1.71 33.70 1.26
CA GLY A 422 0.89 32.57 0.90
C GLY A 422 0.64 32.46 -0.59
N TRP A 423 0.76 31.25 -1.12
CA TRP A 423 0.46 30.95 -2.49
C TRP A 423 -0.96 30.41 -2.64
N LEU A 424 -1.89 31.27 -3.06
CA LEU A 424 -3.32 30.93 -3.16
C LEU A 424 -3.67 30.08 -4.39
N GLY A 425 -2.75 29.95 -5.35
CA GLY A 425 -3.02 29.31 -6.65
C GLY A 425 -3.44 27.84 -6.59
N VAL A 426 -3.25 27.18 -5.47
CA VAL A 426 -3.67 25.77 -5.22
C VAL A 426 -4.63 25.65 -4.03
N SER A 427 -5.11 26.76 -3.49
CA SER A 427 -6.15 26.74 -2.46
C SER A 427 -7.49 26.29 -3.06
N LEU A 428 -8.44 25.92 -2.20
CA LEU A 428 -9.83 25.64 -2.61
C LEU A 428 -10.61 26.92 -2.90
N TYR A 429 -10.13 28.07 -2.50
CA TYR A 429 -10.67 29.38 -2.80
C TYR A 429 -10.26 29.80 -4.21
#